data_2968116ddb42db6c71162ce10cc7ccdb
#
_entry.id   2968116ddb42db6c71162ce10cc7ccdb
#
_cell.length_a   1.000
_cell.length_b   1.000
_cell.length_c   1.000
_cell.angle_alpha   90.00
_cell.angle_beta   90.00
_cell.angle_gamma   90.00
#
_symmetry.space_group_name_H-M   'P 1'
#
loop_
_entity.id
_entity.type
_entity.pdbx_description
1 polymer ?
#
loop_
_entity_poly.entity_id
_entity_poly.type
_entity_poly.pdbx_seq_one_letter_code
_entity_poly.pdbx_strand_id
1 'polypeptide(L)'
;MKVLIPGPEPSANLRRRAVTRRASDVAPQAIRWLWEPHFAAGKLSLIVGDPGLSKSTLTSCIASHVTTGTDWPNGRRCPVGEVLMVNAEDDPADTTRPRLDAAGALVEKVHFLDGVTDCTDGPTRSFNLGHVDVI
;
A
#
# COMPACT_ATOMS: atom_id res chain seq x y z
N MET A 1 -56.32 23.16 14.47
CA MET A 1 -55.63 22.86 13.21
C MET A 1 -54.38 22.04 13.53
N LYS A 2 -54.42 20.75 13.27
CA LYS A 2 -53.32 19.83 13.64
C LYS A 2 -52.48 19.61 12.39
N VAL A 3 -51.27 20.16 12.43
CA VAL A 3 -50.31 19.99 11.30
C VAL A 3 -49.66 18.63 11.48
N LEU A 4 -49.90 17.68 10.58
CA LEU A 4 -49.21 16.40 10.51
C LEU A 4 -47.89 16.66 9.76
N ILE A 5 -46.76 16.54 10.50
CA ILE A 5 -45.45 16.48 9.89
C ILE A 5 -45.23 15.02 9.48
N PRO A 6 -45.01 14.67 8.21
CA PRO A 6 -44.68 13.31 7.85
C PRO A 6 -43.33 12.94 8.50
N GLY A 7 -43.32 11.83 9.22
CA GLY A 7 -42.08 11.26 9.77
C GLY A 7 -41.15 10.82 8.63
N PRO A 8 -39.85 10.62 8.92
CA PRO A 8 -38.92 10.15 7.90
C PRO A 8 -39.42 8.81 7.36
N GLU A 9 -39.47 8.72 6.03
CA GLU A 9 -39.75 7.46 5.32
C GLU A 9 -38.85 6.35 5.86
N PRO A 10 -39.39 5.14 6.11
CA PRO A 10 -38.56 4.04 6.57
C PRO A 10 -37.49 3.78 5.51
N SER A 11 -36.22 3.96 5.88
CA SER A 11 -35.08 3.66 5.03
C SER A 11 -35.29 2.27 4.44
N ALA A 12 -35.26 2.17 3.09
CA ALA A 12 -35.38 0.93 2.36
C ALA A 12 -34.39 -0.08 2.98
N ASN A 13 -34.95 -1.10 3.59
CA ASN A 13 -34.19 -2.15 4.30
C ASN A 13 -33.44 -2.94 3.22
N LEU A 14 -32.24 -2.46 2.85
CA LEU A 14 -31.34 -3.12 1.91
C LEU A 14 -30.99 -4.49 2.50
N ARG A 15 -31.78 -5.51 2.17
CA ARG A 15 -31.50 -6.88 2.55
C ARG A 15 -30.19 -7.30 1.87
N ARG A 16 -29.10 -7.21 2.63
CA ARG A 16 -27.80 -7.70 2.19
C ARG A 16 -27.93 -9.21 1.93
N ARG A 17 -27.63 -9.62 0.70
CA ARG A 17 -27.65 -11.03 0.31
C ARG A 17 -26.21 -11.48 0.12
N ALA A 18 -25.85 -12.62 0.70
CA ALA A 18 -24.57 -13.27 0.45
C ALA A 18 -24.54 -13.75 -1.02
N VAL A 19 -23.45 -13.46 -1.71
CA VAL A 19 -23.12 -14.01 -3.03
C VAL A 19 -22.02 -15.04 -2.84
N THR A 20 -22.26 -16.27 -3.21
CA THR A 20 -21.33 -17.38 -3.05
C THR A 20 -21.05 -18.04 -4.41
N ARG A 21 -19.85 -18.60 -4.55
CA ARG A 21 -19.47 -19.49 -5.66
C ARG A 21 -18.80 -20.74 -5.13
N ARG A 22 -18.86 -21.84 -5.86
CA ARG A 22 -18.21 -23.10 -5.47
C ARG A 22 -16.71 -22.98 -5.66
N ALA A 23 -15.95 -23.65 -4.81
CA ALA A 23 -14.49 -23.72 -4.98
C ALA A 23 -14.07 -24.40 -6.28
N SER A 24 -14.85 -25.38 -6.77
CA SER A 24 -14.65 -26.04 -8.07
C SER A 24 -14.73 -25.10 -9.28
N ASP A 25 -15.43 -23.96 -9.12
CA ASP A 25 -15.61 -22.99 -10.19
C ASP A 25 -14.46 -21.96 -10.23
N VAL A 26 -13.47 -22.11 -9.34
CA VAL A 26 -12.29 -21.24 -9.24
C VAL A 26 -11.07 -21.98 -9.77
N ALA A 27 -10.55 -21.52 -10.89
CA ALA A 27 -9.30 -22.05 -11.44
C ALA A 27 -8.10 -21.69 -10.54
N PRO A 28 -7.27 -22.67 -10.13
CA PRO A 28 -6.04 -22.38 -9.39
C PRO A 28 -5.07 -21.56 -10.23
N GLN A 29 -4.37 -20.62 -9.58
CA GLN A 29 -3.36 -19.79 -10.22
C GLN A 29 -2.06 -19.84 -9.43
N ALA A 30 -0.92 -19.87 -10.12
CA ALA A 30 0.38 -19.78 -9.50
C ALA A 30 0.59 -18.39 -8.86
N ILE A 31 1.22 -18.36 -7.70
CA ILE A 31 1.61 -17.10 -7.04
C ILE A 31 2.82 -16.51 -7.77
N ARG A 32 2.73 -15.26 -8.15
CA ARG A 32 3.89 -14.46 -8.56
C ARG A 32 4.55 -13.89 -7.33
N TRP A 33 5.86 -13.89 -7.27
CA TRP A 33 6.63 -13.41 -6.13
C TRP A 33 7.43 -12.15 -6.49
N LEU A 34 7.43 -11.18 -5.60
CA LEU A 34 8.43 -10.13 -5.56
C LEU A 34 9.71 -10.68 -4.89
N TRP A 35 9.56 -11.32 -3.74
CA TRP A 35 10.62 -12.01 -3.01
C TRP A 35 10.09 -13.31 -2.42
N GLU A 36 10.38 -14.43 -3.04
CA GLU A 36 9.91 -15.76 -2.62
C GLU A 36 10.70 -16.26 -1.39
N PRO A 37 10.03 -16.79 -0.35
CA PRO A 37 8.58 -16.94 -0.15
C PRO A 37 7.97 -15.80 0.68
N HIS A 38 8.60 -14.64 0.77
CA HIS A 38 8.27 -13.59 1.74
C HIS A 38 7.22 -12.60 1.22
N PHE A 39 7.37 -12.13 -0.01
CA PHE A 39 6.48 -11.08 -0.57
C PHE A 39 5.89 -11.53 -1.91
N ALA A 40 4.59 -11.81 -1.90
CA ALA A 40 3.85 -12.14 -3.11
C ALA A 40 3.48 -10.86 -3.88
N ALA A 41 3.74 -10.84 -5.18
CA ALA A 41 3.37 -9.72 -6.04
C ALA A 41 1.85 -9.59 -6.18
N GLY A 42 1.34 -8.37 -6.06
CA GLY A 42 -0.09 -8.08 -6.12
C GLY A 42 -0.88 -8.57 -4.90
N LYS A 43 -0.22 -8.82 -3.78
CA LYS A 43 -0.82 -9.21 -2.50
C LYS A 43 -0.36 -8.28 -1.40
N LEU A 44 -1.23 -8.06 -0.41
CA LEU A 44 -0.86 -7.36 0.81
C LEU A 44 0.09 -8.24 1.63
N SER A 45 1.19 -7.65 2.10
CA SER A 45 2.11 -8.24 3.07
C SER A 45 2.20 -7.35 4.30
N LEU A 46 2.35 -7.93 5.49
CA LEU A 46 2.44 -7.20 6.74
C LEU A 46 3.75 -7.57 7.46
N ILE A 47 4.54 -6.54 7.81
CA ILE A 47 5.74 -6.68 8.63
C ILE A 47 5.38 -6.26 10.05
N VAL A 48 5.42 -7.20 10.99
CA VAL A 48 5.05 -7.00 12.39
C VAL A 48 6.26 -7.22 13.29
N GLY A 49 6.36 -6.44 14.36
CA GLY A 49 7.41 -6.55 15.38
C GLY A 49 7.38 -5.34 16.31
N ASP A 50 8.03 -5.46 17.46
CA ASP A 50 8.10 -4.41 18.46
C ASP A 50 8.80 -3.15 17.94
N PRO A 51 8.58 -1.97 18.57
CA PRO A 51 9.35 -0.77 18.30
C PRO A 51 10.86 -1.04 18.39
N GLY A 52 11.65 -0.42 17.51
CA GLY A 52 13.10 -0.58 17.50
C GLY A 52 13.65 -1.82 16.76
N LEU A 53 12.81 -2.73 16.28
CA LEU A 53 13.25 -3.92 15.52
C LEU A 53 13.55 -3.64 14.04
N SER A 54 13.97 -2.43 13.71
CA SER A 54 14.46 -2.06 12.37
C SER A 54 13.50 -2.36 11.20
N LYS A 55 12.18 -2.33 11.44
CA LYS A 55 11.17 -2.55 10.37
C LYS A 55 11.33 -1.55 9.21
N SER A 56 11.54 -0.27 9.53
CA SER A 56 11.77 0.77 8.52
C SER A 56 13.09 0.60 7.76
N THR A 57 14.13 0.05 8.42
CA THR A 57 15.38 -0.32 7.75
C THR A 57 15.14 -1.46 6.75
N LEU A 58 14.35 -2.47 7.13
CA LEU A 58 13.99 -3.55 6.21
C LEU A 58 13.22 -3.04 4.99
N THR A 59 12.28 -2.10 5.16
CA THR A 59 11.56 -1.51 4.01
C THR A 59 12.50 -0.72 3.10
N SER A 60 13.49 0.00 3.65
CA SER A 60 14.52 0.67 2.86
C SER A 60 15.43 -0.31 2.11
N CYS A 61 15.79 -1.44 2.71
CA CYS A 61 16.52 -2.51 2.02
C CYS A 61 15.70 -3.12 0.88
N ILE A 62 14.41 -3.38 1.10
CA ILE A 62 13.50 -3.87 0.04
C ILE A 62 13.44 -2.86 -1.11
N ALA A 63 13.31 -1.57 -0.81
CA ALA A 63 13.32 -0.51 -1.81
C ALA A 63 14.63 -0.48 -2.62
N SER A 64 15.77 -0.69 -1.95
CA SER A 64 17.08 -0.79 -2.62
C SER A 64 17.10 -1.95 -3.62
N HIS A 65 16.71 -3.16 -3.20
CA HIS A 65 16.68 -4.32 -4.10
C HIS A 65 15.75 -4.09 -5.30
N VAL A 66 14.55 -3.54 -5.08
CA VAL A 66 13.58 -3.27 -6.15
C VAL A 66 14.10 -2.21 -7.12
N THR A 67 14.69 -1.13 -6.65
CA THR A 67 15.13 -0.03 -7.50
C THR A 67 16.39 -0.37 -8.30
N THR A 68 17.31 -1.14 -7.71
CA THR A 68 18.56 -1.56 -8.35
C THR A 68 18.46 -2.84 -9.14
N GLY A 69 17.51 -3.74 -8.80
CA GLY A 69 17.45 -5.10 -9.33
C GLY A 69 18.49 -6.05 -8.74
N THR A 70 19.12 -5.66 -7.63
CA THR A 70 20.07 -6.52 -6.91
C THR A 70 19.34 -7.76 -6.38
N ASP A 71 19.93 -8.93 -6.56
CA ASP A 71 19.34 -10.19 -6.13
C ASP A 71 19.03 -10.20 -4.63
N TRP A 72 17.95 -10.88 -4.26
CA TRP A 72 17.55 -11.06 -2.87
C TRP A 72 18.61 -11.86 -2.08
N PRO A 73 18.68 -11.72 -0.75
CA PRO A 73 19.64 -12.45 0.08
C PRO A 73 19.62 -13.98 -0.07
N ASN A 74 18.51 -14.54 -0.56
CA ASN A 74 18.38 -15.96 -0.87
C ASN A 74 18.83 -16.33 -2.29
N GLY A 75 19.47 -15.41 -3.03
CA GLY A 75 19.96 -15.62 -4.39
C GLY A 75 18.88 -15.58 -5.48
N ARG A 76 17.62 -15.27 -5.14
CA ARG A 76 16.57 -15.10 -6.13
C ARG A 76 16.66 -13.71 -6.78
N ARG A 77 16.38 -13.64 -8.09
CA ARG A 77 16.36 -12.36 -8.80
C ARG A 77 15.29 -11.42 -8.27
N CYS A 78 15.64 -10.16 -8.06
CA CYS A 78 14.68 -9.10 -7.80
C CYS A 78 14.25 -8.46 -9.13
N PRO A 79 12.96 -8.38 -9.44
CA PRO A 79 12.50 -7.60 -10.58
C PRO A 79 12.76 -6.11 -10.33
N VAL A 80 13.33 -5.42 -11.33
CA VAL A 80 13.54 -3.97 -11.25
C VAL A 80 12.21 -3.24 -11.34
N GLY A 81 12.04 -2.23 -10.49
CA GLY A 81 10.82 -1.41 -10.45
C GLY A 81 11.04 -0.08 -9.76
N GLU A 82 9.95 0.63 -9.55
CA GLU A 82 9.87 1.84 -8.76
C GLU A 82 9.12 1.56 -7.46
N VAL A 83 9.35 2.39 -6.45
CA VAL A 83 8.76 2.24 -5.12
C VAL A 83 7.98 3.50 -4.77
N LEU A 84 6.72 3.33 -4.40
CA LEU A 84 5.93 4.38 -3.77
C LEU A 84 5.93 4.16 -2.26
N MET A 85 6.43 5.13 -1.51
CA MET A 85 6.45 5.12 -0.05
C MET A 85 5.40 6.08 0.50
N VAL A 86 4.56 5.55 1.39
CA VAL A 86 3.60 6.34 2.17
C VAL A 86 4.08 6.31 3.62
N ASN A 87 4.61 7.43 4.09
CA ASN A 87 5.15 7.54 5.45
C ASN A 87 4.41 8.63 6.21
N ALA A 88 3.81 8.26 7.35
CA ALA A 88 3.08 9.17 8.21
C ALA A 88 3.80 9.50 9.54
N GLU A 89 4.90 8.78 9.85
CA GLU A 89 5.59 8.87 11.14
C GLU A 89 6.95 9.54 11.03
N ASP A 90 7.77 9.15 10.03
CA ASP A 90 9.14 9.62 9.87
C ASP A 90 9.21 10.78 8.85
N ASP A 91 10.02 11.80 9.11
CA ASP A 91 10.32 12.85 8.14
C ASP A 91 11.10 12.27 6.96
N PRO A 92 10.68 12.56 5.71
CA PRO A 92 11.38 12.08 4.52
C PRO A 92 12.83 12.56 4.42
N ALA A 93 13.13 13.80 4.80
CA ALA A 93 14.42 14.43 4.56
C ALA A 93 15.50 13.99 5.57
N ASP A 94 15.15 13.91 6.85
CA ASP A 94 16.12 13.64 7.91
C ASP A 94 16.19 12.16 8.31
N THR A 95 15.18 11.39 7.99
CA THR A 95 15.06 10.00 8.46
C THR A 95 14.98 9.00 7.30
N THR A 96 13.98 9.12 6.41
CA THR A 96 13.73 8.10 5.38
C THR A 96 14.76 8.17 4.25
N ARG A 97 15.09 9.37 3.75
CA ARG A 97 16.07 9.56 2.67
C ARG A 97 17.46 9.08 3.06
N PRO A 98 18.02 9.41 4.24
CA PRO A 98 19.33 8.89 4.66
C PRO A 98 19.36 7.35 4.79
N ARG A 99 18.24 6.72 5.19
CA ARG A 99 18.15 5.24 5.23
C ARG A 99 18.15 4.62 3.84
N LEU A 100 17.49 5.24 2.87
CA LEU A 100 17.51 4.81 1.47
C LEU A 100 18.91 4.91 0.86
N ASP A 101 19.60 6.03 1.10
CA ASP A 101 20.99 6.24 0.67
C ASP A 101 21.93 5.20 1.29
N ALA A 102 21.81 4.95 2.59
CA ALA A 102 22.59 3.95 3.30
C ALA A 102 22.31 2.51 2.82
N ALA A 103 21.08 2.23 2.39
CA ALA A 103 20.70 0.95 1.80
C ALA A 103 21.13 0.81 0.33
N GLY A 104 21.63 1.87 -0.31
CA GLY A 104 22.03 1.90 -1.71
C GLY A 104 20.88 1.89 -2.71
N ALA A 105 19.72 2.45 -2.33
CA ALA A 105 18.58 2.56 -3.23
C ALA A 105 18.86 3.61 -4.35
N LEU A 106 18.34 3.34 -5.56
CA LEU A 106 18.27 4.36 -6.61
C LEU A 106 17.12 5.31 -6.27
N VAL A 107 17.44 6.41 -5.59
CA VAL A 107 16.44 7.30 -4.99
C VAL A 107 15.57 8.01 -6.02
N GLU A 108 16.04 8.15 -7.26
CA GLU A 108 15.25 8.64 -8.39
C GLU A 108 14.09 7.70 -8.80
N LYS A 109 14.08 6.46 -8.28
CA LYS A 109 13.01 5.47 -8.45
C LYS A 109 12.17 5.29 -7.19
N VAL A 110 12.38 6.12 -6.17
CA VAL A 110 11.57 6.12 -4.94
C VAL A 110 10.75 7.38 -4.87
N HIS A 111 9.45 7.24 -4.80
CA HIS A 111 8.49 8.33 -4.74
C HIS A 111 7.86 8.38 -3.34
N PHE A 112 7.74 9.58 -2.77
CA PHE A 112 6.98 9.81 -1.55
C PHE A 112 5.58 10.28 -1.91
N LEU A 113 4.56 9.69 -1.27
CA LEU A 113 3.19 10.16 -1.40
C LEU A 113 2.91 11.18 -0.29
N ASP A 114 2.99 12.47 -0.60
CA ASP A 114 2.76 13.55 0.35
C ASP A 114 1.27 13.85 0.56
N GLY A 115 0.43 13.48 -0.40
CA GLY A 115 -1.01 13.69 -0.31
C GLY A 115 -1.73 13.47 -1.62
N VAL A 116 -3.01 13.80 -1.63
CA VAL A 116 -3.88 13.77 -2.82
C VAL A 116 -4.52 15.14 -3.06
N THR A 117 -4.79 15.46 -4.32
CA THR A 117 -5.51 16.66 -4.71
C THR A 117 -6.66 16.31 -5.66
N ASP A 118 -7.79 16.97 -5.51
CA ASP A 118 -8.96 16.74 -6.35
C ASP A 118 -8.87 17.42 -7.73
N CYS A 119 -7.91 18.34 -7.92
CA CYS A 119 -7.67 19.06 -9.17
C CYS A 119 -6.23 19.54 -9.28
N THR A 120 -5.79 19.90 -10.48
CA THR A 120 -4.39 20.27 -10.80
C THR A 120 -3.84 21.39 -9.92
N ASP A 121 -4.68 22.34 -9.47
CA ASP A 121 -4.29 23.50 -8.64
C ASP A 121 -5.02 23.54 -7.29
N GLY A 122 -5.62 22.42 -6.87
CA GLY A 122 -6.36 22.32 -5.62
C GLY A 122 -5.48 22.13 -4.39
N PRO A 123 -6.05 22.33 -3.18
CA PRO A 123 -5.32 22.08 -1.95
C PRO A 123 -4.97 20.60 -1.81
N THR A 124 -3.74 20.31 -1.43
CA THR A 124 -3.30 18.95 -1.10
C THR A 124 -3.92 18.51 0.22
N ARG A 125 -4.50 17.32 0.25
CA ARG A 125 -5.06 16.68 1.44
C ARG A 125 -4.21 15.48 1.83
N SER A 126 -4.16 15.15 3.11
CA SER A 126 -3.48 13.94 3.57
C SER A 126 -4.10 12.69 2.95
N PHE A 127 -3.24 11.79 2.49
CA PHE A 127 -3.66 10.49 1.97
C PHE A 127 -4.26 9.62 3.09
N ASN A 128 -5.31 8.88 2.74
CA ASN A 128 -5.85 7.82 3.58
C ASN A 128 -6.30 6.63 2.70
N LEU A 129 -6.59 5.49 3.32
CA LEU A 129 -6.97 4.27 2.59
C LEU A 129 -8.28 4.37 1.78
N GLY A 130 -9.07 5.44 1.97
CA GLY A 130 -10.22 5.73 1.12
C GLY A 130 -9.87 6.29 -0.25
N HIS A 131 -8.59 6.66 -0.49
CA HIS A 131 -8.10 7.21 -1.76
C HIS A 131 -7.31 6.19 -2.59
N VAL A 132 -7.53 4.89 -2.36
CA VAL A 132 -6.78 3.80 -3.05
C VAL A 132 -7.02 3.76 -4.56
N ASP A 133 -8.12 4.32 -5.03
CA ASP A 133 -8.47 4.46 -6.45
C ASP A 133 -7.63 5.52 -7.20
N VAL A 134 -6.83 6.31 -6.47
CA VAL A 134 -5.96 7.38 -7.01
C VAL A 134 -4.53 6.89 -7.27
N ILE A 135 -4.15 5.70 -6.76
CA ILE A 135 -2.84 5.07 -6.90
C ILE A 135 -2.93 3.95 -7.96
#